data_e66e00c37a2dab3cc1b37fa868a12218
#
_entry.id   e66e00c37a2dab3cc1b37fa868a12218
#
_cell.length_a   1.000
_cell.length_b   1.000
_cell.length_c   1.000
_cell.angle_alpha   90.00
_cell.angle_beta   90.00
_cell.angle_gamma   90.00
#
_symmetry.space_group_name_H-M   'P 1'
#
loop_
_entity.id
_entity.type
_entity.pdbx_description
1 polymer ?
#
loop_
_entity_poly.entity_id
_entity_poly.type
_entity_poly.pdbx_seq_one_letter_code
_entity_poly.pdbx_strand_id
1 'polypeptide(L)'
;MKIIIVGCGKVGYAIAQQLTQEKHDITLVDDEAAHLSRADNTLDAMCIHGNGASISVLMEAGAREADLVIAVTGVDETNLVCSLIAKSLGAQHTIARVRNPEYRRDADMLKREIGLDMVINPDLAAAQEI
;
A
#
# COMPACT_ATOMS: atom_id res chain seq x y z
N MET A 1 -2.98 11.75 9.86
CA MET A 1 -3.22 11.43 8.44
C MET A 1 -4.05 10.17 8.31
N LYS A 2 -4.88 10.12 7.30
CA LYS A 2 -5.60 8.89 6.94
C LYS A 2 -4.76 8.12 5.92
N ILE A 3 -4.32 6.93 6.30
CA ILE A 3 -3.40 6.11 5.51
C ILE A 3 -4.02 4.74 5.27
N ILE A 4 -4.01 4.30 4.02
CA ILE A 4 -4.44 2.95 3.63
C ILE A 4 -3.20 2.17 3.23
N ILE A 5 -3.02 0.99 3.81
CA ILE A 5 -1.93 0.08 3.46
C ILE A 5 -2.54 -1.16 2.82
N VAL A 6 -2.20 -1.41 1.57
CA VAL A 6 -2.67 -2.57 0.82
C VAL A 6 -1.56 -3.61 0.79
N GLY A 7 -1.83 -4.75 1.38
CA GLY A 7 -0.85 -5.79 1.61
C GLY A 7 -0.36 -5.76 3.04
N CYS A 8 -0.75 -6.77 3.82
CA CYS A 8 -0.41 -6.87 5.24
C CYS A 8 0.49 -8.07 5.53
N GLY A 9 1.36 -8.41 4.57
CA GLY A 9 2.43 -9.37 4.78
C GLY A 9 3.52 -8.75 5.65
N LYS A 10 4.73 -9.27 5.54
CA LYS A 10 5.84 -8.85 6.40
C LYS A 10 6.12 -7.34 6.29
N VAL A 11 6.20 -6.82 5.06
CA VAL A 11 6.52 -5.41 4.82
C VAL A 11 5.36 -4.52 5.25
N GLY A 12 4.14 -4.83 4.82
CA GLY A 12 2.97 -4.01 5.15
C GLY A 12 2.69 -3.98 6.64
N TYR A 13 2.85 -5.11 7.32
CA TYR A 13 2.69 -5.16 8.77
C TYR A 13 3.72 -4.27 9.49
N ALA A 14 4.98 -4.32 9.06
CA ALA A 14 6.03 -3.50 9.67
C ALA A 14 5.76 -2.01 9.49
N ILE A 15 5.31 -1.60 8.30
CA ILE A 15 4.93 -0.21 8.04
C ILE A 15 3.74 0.20 8.91
N ALA A 16 2.72 -0.66 8.98
CA ALA A 16 1.54 -0.39 9.79
C ALA A 16 1.88 -0.24 11.26
N GLN A 17 2.75 -1.11 11.78
CA GLN A 17 3.17 -1.05 13.17
C GLN A 17 3.84 0.28 13.49
N GLN A 18 4.71 0.75 12.62
CA GLN A 18 5.39 2.03 12.80
C GLN A 18 4.40 3.20 12.76
N LEU A 19 3.51 3.19 11.78
CA LEU A 19 2.58 4.30 11.58
C LEU A 19 1.48 4.36 12.64
N THR A 20 1.04 3.22 13.18
CA THR A 20 0.07 3.24 14.30
C THR A 20 0.69 3.83 15.56
N GLN A 21 2.00 3.62 15.77
CA GLN A 21 2.70 4.25 16.91
C GLN A 21 2.75 5.76 16.77
N GLU A 22 2.72 6.27 15.55
CA GLU A 22 2.71 7.71 15.25
C GLU A 22 1.28 8.29 15.26
N LYS A 23 0.29 7.50 15.65
CA LYS A 23 -1.11 7.92 15.83
C LYS A 23 -1.81 8.36 14.54
N HIS A 24 -1.44 7.76 13.42
CA HIS A 24 -2.19 7.93 12.17
C HIS A 24 -3.43 7.04 12.15
N ASP A 25 -4.42 7.44 11.38
CA ASP A 25 -5.62 6.63 11.14
C ASP A 25 -5.29 5.62 10.03
N ILE A 26 -5.13 4.36 10.41
CA ILE A 26 -4.63 3.30 9.53
C ILE A 26 -5.76 2.33 9.16
N THR A 27 -5.89 2.06 7.87
CA THR A 27 -6.73 0.99 7.35
C THR A 27 -5.85 0.01 6.57
N LEU A 28 -5.97 -1.27 6.88
CA LEU A 28 -5.22 -2.34 6.23
C LEU A 28 -6.14 -3.13 5.31
N VAL A 29 -5.69 -3.39 4.09
CA VAL A 29 -6.41 -4.20 3.11
C VAL A 29 -5.54 -5.39 2.72
N ASP A 30 -6.08 -6.60 2.77
CA ASP A 30 -5.37 -7.80 2.32
C ASP A 30 -6.38 -8.84 1.84
N ASP A 31 -6.02 -9.63 0.86
CA ASP A 31 -6.87 -10.71 0.38
C ASP A 31 -6.68 -12.01 1.17
N GLU A 32 -5.73 -12.06 2.10
CA GLU A 32 -5.51 -13.19 2.99
C GLU A 32 -5.95 -12.85 4.41
N ALA A 33 -6.98 -13.55 4.88
CA ALA A 33 -7.53 -13.31 6.21
C ALA A 33 -6.51 -13.53 7.33
N ALA A 34 -5.56 -14.47 7.13
CA ALA A 34 -4.53 -14.76 8.13
C ALA A 34 -3.63 -13.55 8.42
N HIS A 35 -3.28 -12.78 7.38
CA HIS A 35 -2.49 -11.56 7.56
C HIS A 35 -3.25 -10.53 8.39
N LEU A 36 -4.53 -10.36 8.11
CA LEU A 36 -5.35 -9.37 8.81
C LEU A 36 -5.63 -9.77 10.26
N SER A 37 -5.77 -11.05 10.51
CA SER A 37 -6.02 -11.55 11.87
C SER A 37 -4.87 -11.16 12.82
N ARG A 38 -3.64 -11.29 12.36
CA ARG A 38 -2.49 -10.89 13.15
C ARG A 38 -2.49 -9.39 13.44
N ALA A 39 -2.76 -8.58 12.42
CA ALA A 39 -2.79 -7.13 12.55
C ALA A 39 -3.94 -6.67 13.45
N ASP A 40 -5.11 -7.27 13.30
CA ASP A 40 -6.29 -6.92 14.08
C ASP A 40 -6.08 -7.15 15.56
N ASN A 41 -5.30 -8.18 15.92
CA ASN A 41 -5.03 -8.52 17.32
C ASN A 41 -3.94 -7.64 17.95
N THR A 42 -3.09 -7.00 17.17
CA THR A 42 -1.89 -6.32 17.67
C THR A 42 -1.80 -4.85 17.36
N LEU A 43 -2.57 -4.35 16.39
CA LEU A 43 -2.48 -2.97 15.93
C LEU A 43 -3.83 -2.26 16.06
N ASP A 44 -3.77 -0.97 16.35
CA ASP A 44 -4.95 -0.10 16.33
C ASP A 44 -5.20 0.35 14.89
N ALA A 45 -5.78 -0.54 14.10
CA ALA A 45 -6.05 -0.30 12.69
C ALA A 45 -7.33 -0.99 12.26
N MET A 46 -8.04 -0.39 11.31
CA MET A 46 -9.17 -1.04 10.67
C MET A 46 -8.66 -2.04 9.65
N CYS A 47 -9.27 -3.22 9.58
CA CYS A 47 -8.87 -4.27 8.64
C CYS A 47 -10.01 -4.59 7.69
N ILE A 48 -9.69 -4.64 6.39
CA ILE A 48 -10.66 -4.98 5.34
C ILE A 48 -10.11 -6.15 4.54
N HIS A 49 -10.88 -7.24 4.49
CA HIS A 49 -10.53 -8.42 3.72
C HIS A 49 -11.03 -8.25 2.29
N GLY A 50 -10.12 -8.14 1.35
CA GLY A 50 -10.47 -7.98 -0.05
C GLY A 50 -9.27 -7.76 -0.95
N ASN A 51 -9.55 -7.69 -2.24
CA ASN A 51 -8.54 -7.45 -3.27
C ASN A 51 -8.24 -5.95 -3.35
N GLY A 52 -6.99 -5.57 -3.10
CA GLY A 52 -6.57 -4.17 -3.13
C GLY A 52 -6.59 -3.51 -4.50
N ALA A 53 -6.76 -4.28 -5.58
CA ALA A 53 -6.95 -3.73 -6.92
C ALA A 53 -8.42 -3.59 -7.28
N SER A 54 -9.34 -3.78 -6.34
CA SER A 54 -10.78 -3.63 -6.54
C SER A 54 -11.23 -2.22 -6.19
N ILE A 55 -11.96 -1.58 -7.08
CA ILE A 55 -12.51 -0.24 -6.85
C ILE A 55 -13.41 -0.23 -5.61
N SER A 56 -14.30 -1.22 -5.47
CA SER A 56 -15.24 -1.26 -4.35
C SER A 56 -14.52 -1.45 -3.01
N VAL A 57 -13.46 -2.25 -2.97
CA VAL A 57 -12.67 -2.46 -1.76
C VAL A 57 -11.94 -1.18 -1.37
N LEU A 58 -11.33 -0.49 -2.33
CA LEU A 58 -10.64 0.77 -2.07
C LEU A 58 -11.62 1.88 -1.64
N MET A 59 -12.82 1.90 -2.20
CA MET A 59 -13.85 2.83 -1.76
C MET A 59 -14.29 2.55 -0.32
N GLU A 60 -14.48 1.27 0.03
CA GLU A 60 -14.81 0.87 1.40
C GLU A 60 -13.69 1.26 2.37
N ALA A 61 -12.44 1.15 1.95
CA ALA A 61 -11.29 1.53 2.77
C ALA A 61 -11.16 3.05 2.94
N GLY A 62 -11.87 3.84 2.14
CA GLY A 62 -11.84 5.30 2.24
C GLY A 62 -10.81 5.97 1.36
N ALA A 63 -10.49 5.39 0.20
CA ALA A 63 -9.48 5.94 -0.69
C ALA A 63 -9.79 7.36 -1.15
N ARG A 64 -11.07 7.73 -1.23
CA ARG A 64 -11.47 9.08 -1.66
C ARG A 64 -10.96 10.16 -0.71
N GLU A 65 -10.87 9.85 0.58
CA GLU A 65 -10.45 10.79 1.61
C GLU A 65 -9.05 10.51 2.14
N ALA A 66 -8.34 9.53 1.54
CA ALA A 66 -7.03 9.14 2.04
C ALA A 66 -5.97 10.20 1.72
N ASP A 67 -5.13 10.47 2.69
CA ASP A 67 -3.95 11.30 2.49
C ASP A 67 -2.85 10.51 1.78
N LEU A 68 -2.78 9.20 2.04
CA LEU A 68 -1.73 8.35 1.51
C LEU A 68 -2.25 6.92 1.35
N VAL A 69 -1.96 6.31 0.19
CA VAL A 69 -2.20 4.88 -0.06
C VAL A 69 -0.87 4.22 -0.37
N ILE A 70 -0.53 3.20 0.39
CA ILE A 70 0.72 2.45 0.25
C ILE A 70 0.39 1.04 -0.22
N ALA A 71 0.78 0.68 -1.44
CA ALA A 71 0.53 -0.64 -2.01
C ALA A 71 1.81 -1.47 -1.95
N VAL A 72 1.82 -2.47 -1.06
CA VAL A 72 3.00 -3.28 -0.76
C VAL A 72 2.68 -4.78 -0.75
N THR A 73 1.82 -5.21 -1.67
CA THR A 73 1.55 -6.65 -1.86
C THR A 73 2.77 -7.33 -2.49
N GLY A 74 2.73 -8.64 -2.59
CA GLY A 74 3.80 -9.41 -3.25
C GLY A 74 3.77 -9.34 -4.77
N VAL A 75 2.80 -8.65 -5.37
CA VAL A 75 2.59 -8.61 -6.83
C VAL A 75 2.69 -7.17 -7.31
N ASP A 76 3.73 -6.86 -8.11
CA ASP A 76 3.98 -5.52 -8.61
C ASP A 76 2.79 -4.94 -9.36
N GLU A 77 2.18 -5.73 -10.25
CA GLU A 77 1.05 -5.28 -11.05
C GLU A 77 -0.15 -4.87 -10.18
N THR A 78 -0.41 -5.63 -9.13
CA THR A 78 -1.46 -5.29 -8.18
C THR A 78 -1.16 -3.96 -7.50
N ASN A 79 0.10 -3.73 -7.13
CA ASN A 79 0.51 -2.49 -6.48
C ASN A 79 0.33 -1.30 -7.41
N LEU A 80 0.67 -1.46 -8.68
CA LEU A 80 0.52 -0.40 -9.67
C LEU A 80 -0.96 -0.11 -9.96
N VAL A 81 -1.77 -1.14 -10.16
CA VAL A 81 -3.21 -0.98 -10.41
C VAL A 81 -3.91 -0.36 -9.20
N CYS A 82 -3.57 -0.81 -7.99
CA CYS A 82 -4.11 -0.24 -6.76
C CYS A 82 -3.83 1.26 -6.68
N SER A 83 -2.59 1.66 -6.96
CA SER A 83 -2.18 3.06 -6.91
C SER A 83 -2.92 3.92 -7.95
N LEU A 84 -3.08 3.39 -9.16
CA LEU A 84 -3.83 4.07 -10.21
C LEU A 84 -5.28 4.32 -9.79
N ILE A 85 -5.94 3.29 -9.27
CA ILE A 85 -7.33 3.39 -8.84
C ILE A 85 -7.45 4.34 -7.66
N ALA A 86 -6.58 4.22 -6.66
CA ALA A 86 -6.61 5.07 -5.48
C ALA A 86 -6.46 6.55 -5.85
N LYS A 87 -5.52 6.86 -6.74
CA LYS A 87 -5.30 8.23 -7.19
C LYS A 87 -6.53 8.75 -7.96
N SER A 88 -7.11 7.91 -8.81
CA SER A 88 -8.32 8.27 -9.57
C SER A 88 -9.52 8.51 -8.65
N LEU A 89 -9.59 7.82 -7.52
CA LEU A 89 -10.68 8.00 -6.55
C LEU A 89 -10.51 9.27 -5.71
N GLY A 90 -9.29 9.80 -5.59
CA GLY A 90 -9.06 11.03 -4.85
C GLY A 90 -7.98 10.99 -3.79
N ALA A 91 -7.27 9.87 -3.63
CA ALA A 91 -6.15 9.81 -2.70
C ALA A 91 -5.11 10.86 -3.07
N GLN A 92 -4.59 11.58 -2.08
CA GLN A 92 -3.66 12.67 -2.35
C GLN A 92 -2.29 12.18 -2.79
N HIS A 93 -1.81 11.11 -2.16
CA HIS A 93 -0.49 10.56 -2.45
C HIS A 93 -0.56 9.04 -2.53
N THR A 94 0.24 8.45 -3.41
CA THR A 94 0.32 7.00 -3.57
C THR A 94 1.78 6.56 -3.64
N ILE A 95 2.07 5.43 -2.97
CA ILE A 95 3.38 4.80 -2.96
C ILE A 95 3.17 3.34 -3.34
N ALA A 96 3.97 2.82 -4.27
CA ALA A 96 3.88 1.42 -4.68
C ALA A 96 5.22 0.71 -4.55
N ARG A 97 5.17 -0.52 -4.06
CA ARG A 97 6.32 -1.42 -4.06
C ARG A 97 6.44 -2.04 -5.45
N VAL A 98 7.63 -1.91 -6.05
CA VAL A 98 7.91 -2.50 -7.37
C VAL A 98 9.28 -3.16 -7.29
N ARG A 99 9.32 -4.47 -7.49
CA ARG A 99 10.56 -5.26 -7.43
C ARG A 99 11.12 -5.63 -8.79
N ASN A 100 10.26 -5.70 -9.81
CA ASN A 100 10.68 -6.11 -11.15
C ASN A 100 11.59 -5.04 -11.76
N PRO A 101 12.84 -5.40 -12.15
CA PRO A 101 13.78 -4.43 -12.73
C PRO A 101 13.27 -3.77 -14.01
N GLU A 102 12.44 -4.44 -14.78
CA GLU A 102 11.86 -3.84 -16.00
C GLU A 102 10.98 -2.66 -15.66
N TYR A 103 10.13 -2.79 -14.66
CA TYR A 103 9.27 -1.70 -14.21
C TYR A 103 10.09 -0.57 -13.57
N ARG A 104 11.15 -0.93 -12.87
CA ARG A 104 11.98 0.07 -12.20
C ARG A 104 12.75 0.94 -13.19
N ARG A 105 13.14 0.39 -14.34
CA ARG A 105 13.74 1.18 -15.41
C ARG A 105 12.79 2.24 -15.93
N ASP A 106 11.50 1.93 -15.94
CA ASP A 106 10.45 2.81 -16.45
C ASP A 106 9.75 3.58 -15.33
N ALA A 107 10.38 3.66 -14.16
CA ALA A 107 9.74 4.22 -12.95
C ALA A 107 9.26 5.65 -13.15
N ASP A 108 10.03 6.49 -13.84
CA ASP A 108 9.62 7.88 -14.07
C ASP A 108 8.36 7.98 -14.91
N MET A 109 8.27 7.16 -15.96
CA MET A 109 7.07 7.11 -16.78
C MET A 109 5.87 6.55 -16.00
N LEU A 110 6.09 5.48 -15.23
CA LEU A 110 5.04 4.89 -14.42
C LEU A 110 4.51 5.87 -13.38
N LYS A 111 5.40 6.61 -12.71
CA LYS A 111 4.98 7.63 -11.74
C LYS A 111 4.11 8.69 -12.38
N ARG A 112 4.53 9.18 -13.56
CA ARG A 112 3.80 10.22 -14.27
C ARG A 112 2.43 9.74 -14.78
N GLU A 113 2.38 8.55 -15.40
CA GLU A 113 1.17 8.04 -16.02
C GLU A 113 0.17 7.48 -15.01
N ILE A 114 0.65 6.84 -13.94
CA ILE A 114 -0.21 6.26 -12.91
C ILE A 114 -0.55 7.29 -11.82
N GLY A 115 0.29 8.32 -11.68
CA GLY A 115 0.10 9.29 -10.61
C GLY A 115 0.76 8.86 -9.30
N LEU A 116 1.78 8.02 -9.40
CA LEU A 116 2.55 7.59 -8.23
C LEU A 116 3.46 8.70 -7.75
N ASP A 117 3.49 8.92 -6.45
CA ASP A 117 4.42 9.87 -5.85
C ASP A 117 5.77 9.22 -5.58
N MET A 118 5.79 7.90 -5.32
CA MET A 118 7.02 7.19 -5.02
C MET A 118 6.90 5.72 -5.39
N VAL A 119 8.01 5.16 -5.88
CA VAL A 119 8.19 3.72 -6.11
C VAL A 119 9.25 3.24 -5.14
N ILE A 120 8.95 2.19 -4.37
CA ILE A 120 9.90 1.67 -3.38
C ILE A 120 10.22 0.21 -3.65
N ASN A 121 11.42 -0.20 -3.22
CA ASN A 121 11.80 -1.60 -3.17
C ASN A 121 12.46 -1.86 -1.82
N PRO A 122 11.67 -2.28 -0.81
CA PRO A 122 12.22 -2.50 0.53
C PRO A 122 13.34 -3.54 0.59
N ASP A 123 13.28 -4.55 -0.28
CA ASP A 123 14.31 -5.59 -0.31
C ASP A 123 15.66 -5.00 -0.73
N LEU A 124 15.66 -4.15 -1.75
CA LEU A 124 16.89 -3.50 -2.22
C LEU A 124 17.43 -2.52 -1.18
N ALA A 125 16.56 -1.75 -0.55
CA ALA A 125 16.96 -0.82 0.50
C ALA A 125 17.61 -1.56 1.68
N ALA A 126 17.04 -2.67 2.10
CA ALA A 126 17.61 -3.49 3.17
C ALA A 126 18.99 -4.05 2.79
N ALA A 127 19.14 -4.48 1.53
CA ALA A 127 20.43 -4.99 1.04
C ALA A 127 21.51 -3.90 1.02
N GLN A 128 21.13 -2.67 0.73
CA GLN A 128 22.09 -1.56 0.66
C GLN A 128 22.55 -1.10 2.04
N GLU A 129 21.80 -1.40 3.09
CA GLU A 129 22.18 -1.03 4.43
C GLU A 129 23.17 -2.01 5.07
N ILE A 130 23.39 -3.14 4.44
CA ILE A 130 24.33 -4.14 4.91
C ILE A 130 25.70 -3.93 4.27
#